data_5b1456f1bd60036ac00a15135febb988
#
_entry.id   5b1456f1bd60036ac00a15135febb988
#
_cell.length_a   1.000
_cell.length_b   1.000
_cell.length_c   1.000
_cell.angle_alpha   90.00
_cell.angle_beta   90.00
_cell.angle_gamma   90.00
#
_symmetry.space_group_name_H-M   'P 1'
#
loop_
_entity.id
_entity.type
_entity.pdbx_description
1 polymer ?
#
loop_
_entity_poly.entity_id
_entity_poly.type
_entity_poly.pdbx_seq_one_letter_code
_entity_poly.pdbx_strand_id
1 'polypeptide(L)'
;MTGYAIYDNDKLVKFGTFTTSGADEVERFAMVRAWLLSMIRSWKPDYIGIEGIQFQEEGGGQKMGVTVFQTLARLQGVLMLTCHEEEIPYEVCSTNTWRHSCGVKGKTRTDKKRSMQLLVEQWHKIKVSEDEADAIGIGYHLVHFIQKNTEVTNWET
;
A
#
# COMPACT_ATOMS: atom_id res chain seq x y z
N MET A 1 0.90 -10.19 7.64
CA MET A 1 0.18 -8.96 8.07
C MET A 1 0.12 -8.00 6.90
N THR A 2 -0.99 -7.35 6.68
CA THR A 2 -1.22 -6.38 5.59
C THR A 2 -1.73 -5.09 6.20
N GLY A 3 -1.00 -3.99 6.03
CA GLY A 3 -1.47 -2.66 6.39
C GLY A 3 -2.49 -2.14 5.38
N TYR A 4 -3.45 -1.38 5.84
CA TYR A 4 -4.43 -0.71 4.97
C TYR A 4 -4.76 0.69 5.49
N ALA A 5 -5.12 1.57 4.56
CA ALA A 5 -5.61 2.91 4.84
C ALA A 5 -6.73 3.28 3.86
N ILE A 6 -7.72 4.00 4.35
CA ILE A 6 -8.87 4.47 3.58
C ILE A 6 -8.92 5.99 3.66
N TYR A 7 -9.01 6.60 2.51
CA TYR A 7 -9.16 8.03 2.35
C TYR A 7 -10.51 8.37 1.74
N ASP A 8 -11.14 9.40 2.24
CA ASP A 8 -12.27 10.08 1.62
C ASP A 8 -11.77 11.44 1.12
N ASN A 9 -11.58 11.55 -0.19
CA ASN A 9 -10.82 12.62 -0.82
C ASN A 9 -9.40 12.71 -0.23
N ASP A 10 -9.03 13.79 0.42
CA ASP A 10 -7.73 13.99 1.06
C ASP A 10 -7.70 13.64 2.54
N LYS A 11 -8.83 13.17 3.09
CA LYS A 11 -8.97 12.88 4.51
C LYS A 11 -8.77 11.38 4.79
N LEU A 12 -7.83 11.06 5.67
CA LEU A 12 -7.69 9.72 6.23
C LEU A 12 -8.90 9.41 7.14
N VAL A 13 -9.69 8.40 6.78
CA VAL A 13 -10.91 8.03 7.53
C VAL A 13 -10.78 6.72 8.29
N LYS A 14 -9.92 5.81 7.84
CA LYS A 14 -9.66 4.55 8.53
C LYS A 14 -8.29 4.00 8.14
N PHE A 15 -7.67 3.28 9.06
CA PHE A 15 -6.44 2.53 8.83
C PHE A 15 -6.38 1.35 9.79
N GLY A 16 -5.48 0.43 9.53
CA GLY A 16 -5.24 -0.73 10.39
C GLY A 16 -4.39 -1.79 9.72
N THR A 17 -4.40 -2.96 10.30
CA THR A 17 -3.74 -4.15 9.76
C THR A 17 -4.71 -5.32 9.70
N PHE A 18 -4.53 -6.16 8.68
CA PHE A 18 -5.18 -7.45 8.55
C PHE A 18 -4.15 -8.56 8.66
N THR A 19 -4.40 -9.53 9.52
CA THR A 19 -3.50 -10.67 9.76
C THR A 19 -4.18 -11.95 9.35
N THR A 20 -3.49 -12.75 8.54
CA THR A 20 -3.92 -14.09 8.20
C THR A 20 -3.33 -15.11 9.16
N SER A 21 -4.05 -16.20 9.42
CA SER A 21 -3.60 -17.38 10.12
C SER A 21 -3.72 -18.59 9.19
N GLY A 22 -2.96 -19.64 9.47
CA GLY A 22 -2.97 -20.87 8.70
C GLY A 22 -1.61 -21.22 8.11
N ALA A 23 -1.43 -22.50 7.80
CA ALA A 23 -0.15 -23.05 7.33
C ALA A 23 0.01 -22.95 5.81
N ASP A 24 -1.09 -23.03 5.06
CA ASP A 24 -1.07 -23.03 3.60
C ASP A 24 -1.04 -21.60 3.03
N GLU A 25 -0.16 -21.38 2.08
CA GLU A 25 -0.02 -20.10 1.36
C GLU A 25 -1.30 -19.71 0.63
N VAL A 26 -1.91 -20.66 -0.07
CA VAL A 26 -3.13 -20.43 -0.86
C VAL A 26 -4.33 -20.11 0.03
N GLU A 27 -4.46 -20.78 1.17
CA GLU A 27 -5.48 -20.45 2.18
C GLU A 27 -5.32 -19.02 2.68
N ARG A 28 -4.10 -18.58 2.97
CA ARG A 28 -3.83 -17.19 3.38
C ARG A 28 -4.17 -16.19 2.28
N PHE A 29 -3.89 -16.51 1.02
CA PHE A 29 -4.31 -15.68 -0.12
C PHE A 29 -5.82 -15.59 -0.24
N ALA A 30 -6.53 -16.70 -0.04
CA ALA A 30 -7.98 -16.71 -0.04
C ALA A 30 -8.57 -15.84 1.09
N MET A 31 -7.96 -15.84 2.26
CA MET A 31 -8.36 -14.97 3.36
C MET A 31 -8.13 -13.49 3.04
N VAL A 32 -6.99 -13.14 2.45
CA VAL A 32 -6.71 -11.75 2.01
C VAL A 32 -7.70 -11.32 0.93
N ARG A 33 -7.99 -12.18 -0.04
CA ARG A 33 -8.97 -11.89 -1.09
C ARG A 33 -10.37 -11.65 -0.50
N ALA A 34 -10.83 -12.53 0.38
CA ALA A 34 -12.13 -12.39 1.04
C ALA A 34 -12.22 -11.09 1.86
N TRP A 35 -11.17 -10.76 2.59
CA TRP A 35 -11.07 -9.50 3.32
C TRP A 35 -11.13 -8.30 2.37
N LEU A 36 -10.35 -8.29 1.29
CA LEU A 36 -10.37 -7.19 0.31
C LEU A 36 -11.75 -7.03 -0.32
N LEU A 37 -12.43 -8.12 -0.69
CA LEU A 37 -13.82 -8.07 -1.18
C LEU A 37 -14.78 -7.45 -0.16
N SER A 38 -14.64 -7.80 1.11
CA SER A 38 -15.43 -7.20 2.20
C SER A 38 -15.18 -5.70 2.32
N MET A 39 -13.91 -5.27 2.21
CA MET A 39 -13.55 -3.85 2.23
C MET A 39 -14.10 -3.10 1.02
N ILE A 40 -14.03 -3.67 -0.17
CA ILE A 40 -14.59 -3.10 -1.40
C ILE A 40 -16.10 -2.91 -1.27
N ARG A 41 -16.82 -3.90 -0.77
CA ARG A 41 -18.28 -3.82 -0.58
C ARG A 41 -18.69 -2.79 0.47
N SER A 42 -17.92 -2.68 1.54
CA SER A 42 -18.22 -1.76 2.65
C SER A 42 -17.89 -0.31 2.32
N TRP A 43 -16.77 -0.07 1.64
CA TRP A 43 -16.24 1.27 1.40
C TRP A 43 -16.46 1.80 -0.01
N LYS A 44 -16.72 0.91 -0.98
CA LYS A 44 -16.93 1.25 -2.40
C LYS A 44 -15.86 2.20 -2.95
N PRO A 45 -14.58 1.81 -2.87
CA PRO A 45 -13.49 2.68 -3.31
C PRO A 45 -13.54 2.96 -4.80
N ASP A 46 -13.21 4.17 -5.21
CA ASP A 46 -13.05 4.55 -6.61
C ASP A 46 -11.70 4.15 -7.18
N TYR A 47 -10.71 3.96 -6.31
CA TYR A 47 -9.33 3.64 -6.67
C TYR A 47 -8.63 2.88 -5.55
N ILE A 48 -7.77 1.93 -5.91
CA ILE A 48 -6.99 1.14 -4.95
C ILE A 48 -5.49 1.24 -5.28
N GLY A 49 -4.68 1.59 -4.28
CA GLY A 49 -3.23 1.49 -4.35
C GLY A 49 -2.73 0.21 -3.72
N ILE A 50 -1.82 -0.46 -4.41
CA ILE A 50 -1.16 -1.67 -3.93
C ILE A 50 0.34 -1.38 -3.83
N GLU A 51 0.98 -1.75 -2.72
CA GLU A 51 2.42 -1.60 -2.60
C GLU A 51 3.14 -2.49 -3.61
N GLY A 52 4.05 -1.88 -4.39
CA GLY A 52 4.91 -2.59 -5.32
C GLY A 52 6.01 -3.34 -4.59
N ILE A 53 6.31 -4.55 -5.04
CA ILE A 53 7.37 -5.39 -4.50
C ILE A 53 8.66 -5.06 -5.24
N GLN A 54 9.74 -4.82 -4.49
CA GLN A 54 11.07 -4.63 -5.06
C GLN A 54 11.97 -5.78 -4.65
N PHE A 55 12.57 -6.43 -5.64
CA PHE A 55 13.70 -7.30 -5.41
C PHE A 55 14.92 -6.39 -5.21
N GLN A 56 15.45 -6.34 -3.99
CA GLN A 56 16.67 -5.58 -3.72
C GLN A 56 17.89 -6.43 -4.09
N GLU A 57 18.44 -6.17 -5.27
CA GLU A 57 19.81 -6.53 -5.57
C GLU A 57 20.73 -5.45 -4.96
N GLU A 58 21.66 -5.89 -4.13
CA GLU A 58 22.85 -5.20 -3.65
C GLU A 58 22.70 -3.88 -2.89
N GLY A 59 23.23 -3.86 -1.70
CA GLY A 59 23.51 -2.69 -0.89
C GLY A 59 23.15 -2.80 0.59
N GLY A 60 23.82 -3.65 1.35
CA GLY A 60 23.96 -3.48 2.81
C GLY A 60 22.75 -3.67 3.71
N GLY A 61 21.61 -4.13 3.21
CA GLY A 61 20.42 -4.50 3.98
C GLY A 61 20.11 -5.98 3.87
N GLN A 62 19.35 -6.53 4.83
CA GLN A 62 18.86 -7.90 4.75
C GLN A 62 18.21 -8.16 3.39
N LYS A 63 18.81 -9.04 2.60
CA LYS A 63 18.25 -9.48 1.32
C LYS A 63 16.91 -10.15 1.59
N MET A 64 15.85 -9.70 0.92
CA MET A 64 14.60 -10.44 0.90
C MET A 64 14.88 -11.80 0.27
N GLY A 65 14.63 -12.89 1.01
CA GLY A 65 14.79 -14.23 0.47
C GLY A 65 13.91 -14.44 -0.75
N VAL A 66 14.39 -15.23 -1.72
CA VAL A 66 13.64 -15.54 -2.96
C VAL A 66 12.23 -16.06 -2.64
N THR A 67 12.09 -16.90 -1.62
CA THR A 67 10.78 -17.43 -1.19
C THR A 67 9.82 -16.34 -0.74
N VAL A 68 10.30 -15.38 0.05
CA VAL A 68 9.47 -14.24 0.51
C VAL A 68 9.06 -13.38 -0.67
N PHE A 69 9.98 -13.08 -1.58
CA PHE A 69 9.67 -12.35 -2.81
C PHE A 69 8.61 -13.05 -3.65
N GLN A 70 8.73 -14.36 -3.85
CA GLN A 70 7.75 -15.15 -4.60
C GLN A 70 6.36 -15.12 -3.94
N THR A 71 6.30 -15.28 -2.62
CA THR A 71 5.03 -15.20 -1.87
C THR A 71 4.37 -13.84 -2.03
N LEU A 72 5.13 -12.75 -1.88
CA LEU A 72 4.62 -11.39 -2.05
C LEU A 72 4.19 -11.11 -3.49
N ALA A 73 4.93 -11.59 -4.48
CA ALA A 73 4.58 -11.44 -5.90
C ALA A 73 3.26 -12.15 -6.23
N ARG A 74 3.05 -13.37 -5.71
CA ARG A 74 1.79 -14.11 -5.86
C ARG A 74 0.63 -13.37 -5.20
N LEU A 75 0.83 -12.88 -3.97
CA LEU A 75 -0.17 -12.09 -3.26
C LEU A 75 -0.53 -10.82 -4.03
N GLN A 76 0.45 -10.10 -4.56
CA GLN A 76 0.21 -8.93 -5.41
C GLN A 76 -0.66 -9.29 -6.62
N GLY A 77 -0.40 -10.42 -7.27
CA GLY A 77 -1.23 -10.92 -8.36
C GLY A 77 -2.67 -11.19 -7.95
N VAL A 78 -2.90 -11.76 -6.76
CA VAL A 78 -4.25 -11.97 -6.20
C VAL A 78 -4.96 -10.64 -5.97
N LEU A 79 -4.29 -9.64 -5.41
CA LEU A 79 -4.88 -8.32 -5.19
C LEU A 79 -5.23 -7.62 -6.52
N MET A 80 -4.32 -7.66 -7.50
CA MET A 80 -4.54 -7.10 -8.84
C MET A 80 -5.73 -7.75 -9.53
N LEU A 81 -5.81 -9.09 -9.52
CA LEU A 81 -6.91 -9.84 -10.10
C LEU A 81 -8.24 -9.51 -9.43
N THR A 82 -8.25 -9.41 -8.11
CA THR A 82 -9.46 -9.04 -7.36
C THR A 82 -9.96 -7.65 -7.74
N CYS A 83 -9.08 -6.67 -7.85
CA CYS A 83 -9.45 -5.33 -8.32
C CYS A 83 -10.01 -5.36 -9.75
N HIS A 84 -9.39 -6.14 -10.64
CA HIS A 84 -9.86 -6.30 -12.02
C HIS A 84 -11.26 -6.93 -12.09
N GLU A 85 -11.49 -8.02 -11.37
CA GLU A 85 -12.80 -8.70 -11.31
C GLU A 85 -13.91 -7.80 -10.76
N GLU A 86 -13.58 -6.95 -9.79
CA GLU A 86 -14.51 -5.98 -9.19
C GLU A 86 -14.61 -4.66 -9.98
N GLU A 87 -13.93 -4.56 -11.11
CA GLU A 87 -13.92 -3.38 -11.99
C GLU A 87 -13.47 -2.08 -11.28
N ILE A 88 -12.52 -2.20 -10.36
CA ILE A 88 -11.96 -1.05 -9.64
C ILE A 88 -10.60 -0.70 -10.22
N PRO A 89 -10.40 0.55 -10.67
CA PRO A 89 -9.09 1.04 -11.07
C PRO A 89 -8.07 0.90 -9.93
N TYR A 90 -6.88 0.45 -10.24
CA TYR A 90 -5.82 0.29 -9.25
C TYR A 90 -4.45 0.69 -9.81
N GLU A 91 -3.52 0.95 -8.92
CA GLU A 91 -2.12 1.16 -9.23
C GLU A 91 -1.21 0.38 -8.29
N VAL A 92 -0.18 -0.23 -8.85
CA VAL A 92 0.92 -0.81 -8.09
C VAL A 92 1.97 0.29 -7.88
N CYS A 93 2.03 0.81 -6.66
CA CYS A 93 2.88 1.94 -6.30
C CYS A 93 4.29 1.47 -5.95
N SER A 94 5.27 1.89 -6.73
CA SER A 94 6.69 1.65 -6.41
C SER A 94 7.04 2.26 -5.05
N THR A 95 7.72 1.49 -4.21
CA THR A 95 8.13 1.92 -2.87
C THR A 95 8.97 3.21 -2.90
N ASN A 96 9.87 3.35 -3.86
CA ASN A 96 10.67 4.56 -4.00
C ASN A 96 9.80 5.75 -4.39
N THR A 97 8.84 5.57 -5.27
CA THR A 97 7.96 6.65 -5.76
C THR A 97 7.07 7.19 -4.64
N TRP A 98 6.31 6.33 -3.94
CA TRP A 98 5.41 6.83 -2.91
C TRP A 98 6.17 7.39 -1.69
N ARG A 99 7.32 6.81 -1.32
CA ARG A 99 8.17 7.35 -0.25
C ARG A 99 8.72 8.73 -0.61
N HIS A 100 9.13 8.92 -1.85
CA HIS A 100 9.57 10.23 -2.33
C HIS A 100 8.44 11.26 -2.25
N SER A 101 7.24 10.90 -2.69
CA SER A 101 6.05 11.76 -2.62
C SER A 101 5.70 12.18 -1.19
N CYS A 102 5.90 11.30 -0.21
CA CYS A 102 5.67 11.59 1.20
C CYS A 102 6.79 12.43 1.86
N GLY A 103 7.95 12.54 1.22
CA GLY A 103 9.12 13.18 1.80
C GLY A 103 9.86 12.30 2.82
N VAL A 104 9.76 10.98 2.69
CA VAL A 104 10.47 10.01 3.55
C VAL A 104 11.98 10.19 3.40
N LYS A 105 12.68 10.26 4.53
CA LYS A 105 14.13 10.43 4.58
C LYS A 105 14.78 9.26 5.31
N GLY A 106 16.05 9.04 5.00
CA GLY A 106 16.86 8.01 5.65
C GLY A 106 17.70 7.23 4.66
N LYS A 107 18.81 6.69 5.15
CA LYS A 107 19.74 5.87 4.34
C LYS A 107 19.39 4.40 4.41
N THR A 108 19.01 3.91 5.56
CA THR A 108 18.65 2.50 5.79
C THR A 108 17.16 2.26 5.70
N ARG A 109 16.76 1.01 5.55
CA ARG A 109 15.35 0.60 5.60
C ARG A 109 14.69 1.02 6.92
N THR A 110 15.37 0.81 8.03
CA THR A 110 14.89 1.17 9.37
C THR A 110 14.67 2.68 9.50
N ASP A 111 15.62 3.49 9.01
CA ASP A 111 15.47 4.95 9.02
C ASP A 111 14.24 5.39 8.22
N LYS A 112 14.05 4.82 7.03
CA LYS A 112 12.91 5.15 6.16
C LYS A 112 11.57 4.78 6.80
N LYS A 113 11.48 3.62 7.46
CA LYS A 113 10.29 3.20 8.19
C LYS A 113 9.98 4.14 9.36
N ARG A 114 10.98 4.45 10.15
CA ARG A 114 10.83 5.42 11.24
C ARG A 114 10.44 6.81 10.74
N SER A 115 11.05 7.26 9.66
CA SER A 115 10.69 8.52 9.00
C SER A 115 9.22 8.56 8.60
N MET A 116 8.69 7.47 8.02
CA MET A 116 7.28 7.40 7.63
C MET A 116 6.34 7.44 8.85
N GLN A 117 6.65 6.72 9.93
CA GLN A 117 5.88 6.77 11.16
C GLN A 117 5.84 8.19 11.76
N LEU A 118 6.96 8.90 11.76
CA LEU A 118 7.05 10.28 12.24
C LEU A 118 6.24 11.25 11.37
N LEU A 119 6.25 11.06 10.06
CA LEU A 119 5.43 11.86 9.14
C LEU A 119 3.93 11.65 9.42
N VAL A 120 3.48 10.40 9.62
CA VAL A 120 2.09 10.12 9.97
C VAL A 120 1.71 10.74 11.32
N GLU A 121 2.58 10.64 12.32
CA GLU A 121 2.37 11.28 13.62
C GLU A 121 2.27 12.80 13.49
N GLN A 122 3.10 13.39 12.63
CA GLN A 122 3.06 14.83 12.36
C GLN A 122 1.78 15.26 11.64
N TRP A 123 1.33 14.50 10.64
CA TRP A 123 0.15 14.83 9.83
C TRP A 123 -1.17 14.62 10.56
N HIS A 124 -1.28 13.52 11.31
CA HIS A 124 -2.55 13.06 11.86
C HIS A 124 -2.60 13.06 13.40
N LYS A 125 -1.47 13.33 14.09
CA LYS A 125 -1.36 13.31 15.56
C LYS A 125 -1.68 11.93 16.17
N ILE A 126 -1.36 10.86 15.44
CA ILE A 126 -1.57 9.46 15.84
C ILE A 126 -0.27 8.68 15.76
N LYS A 127 -0.13 7.66 16.58
CA LYS A 127 0.96 6.69 16.52
C LYS A 127 0.47 5.44 15.81
N VAL A 128 1.28 4.93 14.90
CA VAL A 128 0.95 3.80 14.02
C VAL A 128 2.09 2.79 13.95
N SER A 129 1.76 1.57 13.60
CA SER A 129 2.75 0.54 13.24
C SER A 129 3.43 0.87 11.91
N GLU A 130 4.50 0.16 11.57
CA GLU A 130 5.21 0.33 10.30
C GLU A 130 4.29 0.04 9.11
N ASP A 131 3.52 -1.05 9.17
CA ASP A 131 2.61 -1.46 8.08
C ASP A 131 1.46 -0.47 7.89
N GLU A 132 0.93 0.08 8.99
CA GLU A 132 -0.08 1.14 8.92
C GLU A 132 0.51 2.43 8.35
N ALA A 133 1.72 2.80 8.74
CA ALA A 133 2.40 3.99 8.23
C ALA A 133 2.65 3.90 6.72
N ASP A 134 3.13 2.75 6.24
CA ASP A 134 3.34 2.52 4.81
C ASP A 134 2.02 2.58 4.02
N ALA A 135 0.95 1.99 4.53
CA ALA A 135 -0.38 2.07 3.91
C ALA A 135 -0.94 3.50 3.86
N ILE A 136 -0.77 4.27 4.94
CA ILE A 136 -1.16 5.69 4.97
C ILE A 136 -0.33 6.49 3.96
N GLY A 137 0.97 6.21 3.86
CA GLY A 137 1.86 6.86 2.89
C GLY A 137 1.47 6.59 1.44
N ILE A 138 1.11 5.36 1.10
CA ILE A 138 0.61 5.00 -0.24
C ILE A 138 -0.69 5.74 -0.53
N GLY A 139 -1.62 5.77 0.41
CA GLY A 139 -2.86 6.52 0.27
C GLY A 139 -2.63 8.02 0.07
N TYR A 140 -1.72 8.62 0.83
CA TYR A 140 -1.30 10.01 0.64
C TYR A 140 -0.76 10.25 -0.79
N HIS A 141 0.09 9.36 -1.27
CA HIS A 141 0.61 9.43 -2.63
C HIS A 141 -0.51 9.40 -3.69
N LEU A 142 -1.47 8.47 -3.56
CA LEU A 142 -2.61 8.36 -4.49
C LEU A 142 -3.43 9.64 -4.51
N VAL A 143 -3.79 10.16 -3.36
CA VAL A 143 -4.65 11.34 -3.24
C VAL A 143 -3.97 12.61 -3.76
N HIS A 144 -2.70 12.81 -3.46
CA HIS A 144 -2.02 14.08 -3.77
C HIS A 144 -1.29 14.10 -5.10
N PHE A 145 -0.94 12.96 -5.68
CA PHE A 145 -0.11 12.90 -6.89
C PHE A 145 -0.83 12.28 -8.09
N ILE A 146 -1.72 11.31 -7.88
CA ILE A 146 -2.41 10.63 -8.98
C ILE A 146 -3.69 11.36 -9.36
N GLN A 147 -4.50 11.77 -8.41
CA GLN A 147 -5.73 12.54 -8.71
C GLN A 147 -5.44 13.86 -9.42
N LYS A 148 -4.35 14.55 -9.07
CA LYS A 148 -3.95 15.79 -9.75
C LYS A 148 -3.59 15.60 -11.22
N ASN A 149 -2.98 14.45 -11.56
CA ASN A 149 -2.65 14.14 -12.96
C ASN A 149 -3.88 13.83 -13.81
N THR A 150 -4.97 13.36 -13.21
CA THR A 150 -6.23 13.08 -13.90
C THR A 150 -7.01 14.37 -14.21
N GLU A 151 -6.91 15.39 -13.37
CA GLU A 151 -7.52 16.69 -13.60
C GLU A 151 -6.86 17.48 -14.74
N VAL A 152 -5.53 17.35 -14.90
CA VAL A 152 -4.77 18.04 -15.96
C VAL A 152 -5.11 17.49 -17.35
N THR A 153 -5.41 16.20 -17.50
CA THR A 153 -5.78 15.59 -18.79
C THR A 153 -7.18 15.93 -19.28
N ASN A 154 -8.05 16.48 -18.45
CA ASN A 154 -9.40 16.90 -18.84
C ASN A 154 -9.48 18.31 -19.45
N TRP A 155 -8.36 19.04 -19.55
CA TRP A 155 -8.31 20.38 -20.14
C TRP A 155 -7.83 20.40 -21.60
N GLU A 156 -7.48 19.26 -22.19
CA GLU A 156 -6.99 19.14 -23.58
C GLU A 156 -8.01 18.51 -24.55
N THR A 157 -9.31 18.66 -24.27
CA THR A 157 -10.37 18.28 -25.23
C THR A 157 -11.23 19.45 -25.62
#